data_c77f4233dd20639ee3f273c24ba4b119
#
_entry.id   c77f4233dd20639ee3f273c24ba4b119
#
_cell.length_a   1.000
_cell.length_b   1.000
_cell.length_c   1.000
_cell.angle_alpha   90.00
_cell.angle_beta   90.00
_cell.angle_gamma   90.00
#
_symmetry.space_group_name_H-M   'P 1'
#
loop_
_entity.id
_entity.type
_entity.pdbx_description
1 polymer ?
#
loop_
_entity_poly.entity_id
_entity_poly.type
_entity_poly.pdbx_seq_one_letter_code
_entity_poly.pdbx_strand_id
1 'polypeptide(L)'
;MIIEQLESKIKALPYDKVIPFSYIDIEGISIDTRRQYLHRLHDRGLISIVDGGHFRRIKHFNEYLFVYGSLKKGFDNHRLLSKSTKRIGKAQTIKKFGMFEDSFGNYPYLIPQPISKIEGELYQINRKEILDEIDEFEGAPDFYQRERIKVKTHKGEKIAFVYIRKDVDIPKDQKPLKVWENNSEYKIQKFNHFLERLN
;
A
#
# COMPACT_ATOMS: atom_id res chain seq x y z
N MET A 1 -29.72 2.88 -4.82
CA MET A 1 -29.35 3.47 -3.49
C MET A 1 -28.67 4.84 -3.65
N ILE A 2 -28.68 5.67 -2.60
CA ILE A 2 -28.21 7.08 -2.66
C ILE A 2 -26.77 7.22 -3.16
N ILE A 3 -25.85 6.35 -2.70
CA ILE A 3 -24.45 6.43 -3.11
C ILE A 3 -24.25 6.13 -4.60
N GLU A 4 -25.05 5.27 -5.18
CA GLU A 4 -25.00 4.94 -6.62
C GLU A 4 -25.50 6.10 -7.47
N GLN A 5 -26.51 6.83 -7.00
CA GLN A 5 -26.99 8.04 -7.66
C GLN A 5 -25.91 9.14 -7.62
N LEU A 6 -25.23 9.30 -6.50
CA LEU A 6 -24.08 10.21 -6.36
C LEU A 6 -22.94 9.83 -7.29
N GLU A 7 -22.57 8.55 -7.33
CA GLU A 7 -21.55 8.06 -8.25
C GLU A 7 -21.91 8.33 -9.71
N SER A 8 -23.14 8.10 -10.08
CA SER A 8 -23.61 8.37 -11.45
C SER A 8 -23.49 9.85 -11.80
N LYS A 9 -23.94 10.75 -10.91
CA LYS A 9 -23.79 12.19 -11.09
C LYS A 9 -22.32 12.60 -11.21
N ILE A 10 -21.45 12.08 -10.35
CA ILE A 10 -20.02 12.40 -10.37
C ILE A 10 -19.37 11.88 -11.65
N LYS A 11 -19.71 10.68 -12.11
CA LYS A 11 -19.19 10.12 -13.36
C LYS A 11 -19.56 10.95 -14.62
N ALA A 12 -20.61 11.74 -14.54
CA ALA A 12 -21.01 12.67 -15.60
C ALA A 12 -20.24 14.00 -15.58
N LEU A 13 -19.54 14.33 -14.48
CA LEU A 13 -18.78 15.57 -14.37
C LEU A 13 -17.47 15.49 -15.19
N PRO A 14 -16.98 16.63 -15.69
CA PRO A 14 -15.66 16.69 -16.29
C PRO A 14 -14.56 16.40 -15.25
N TYR A 15 -13.45 15.86 -15.70
CA TYR A 15 -12.28 15.66 -14.86
C TYR A 15 -11.63 16.99 -14.47
N ASP A 16 -11.03 17.03 -13.28
CA ASP A 16 -10.22 18.13 -12.74
C ASP A 16 -10.92 19.48 -12.57
N LYS A 17 -12.21 19.59 -12.89
CA LYS A 17 -13.01 20.79 -12.60
C LYS A 17 -13.36 20.85 -11.12
N VAL A 18 -13.08 21.98 -10.48
CA VAL A 18 -13.48 22.25 -9.09
C VAL A 18 -14.98 22.54 -9.04
N ILE A 19 -15.69 21.82 -8.18
CA ILE A 19 -17.14 21.81 -8.09
C ILE A 19 -17.54 21.95 -6.62
N PRO A 20 -18.44 22.88 -6.26
CA PRO A 20 -18.91 23.00 -4.89
C PRO A 20 -19.76 21.81 -4.47
N PHE A 21 -19.73 21.44 -3.19
CA PHE A 21 -20.55 20.35 -2.64
C PHE A 21 -22.05 20.58 -2.86
N SER A 22 -22.49 21.83 -2.90
CA SER A 22 -23.88 22.23 -3.19
C SER A 22 -24.35 21.87 -4.59
N TYR A 23 -23.41 21.68 -5.55
CA TYR A 23 -23.77 21.26 -6.93
C TYR A 23 -24.40 19.87 -6.95
N ILE A 24 -24.02 19.01 -6.00
CA ILE A 24 -24.58 17.67 -5.88
C ILE A 24 -25.81 17.74 -4.97
N ASP A 25 -26.93 18.09 -5.57
CA ASP A 25 -28.20 18.05 -4.87
C ASP A 25 -28.93 16.72 -5.08
N ILE A 26 -29.37 16.12 -3.96
CA ILE A 26 -30.20 14.91 -3.96
C ILE A 26 -31.33 15.18 -2.97
N GLU A 27 -32.53 15.11 -3.51
CA GLU A 27 -33.77 15.33 -2.73
C GLU A 27 -33.82 14.41 -1.51
N GLY A 28 -34.21 14.96 -0.37
CA GLY A 28 -34.35 14.21 0.88
C GLY A 28 -33.06 13.92 1.65
N ILE A 29 -31.90 14.45 1.22
CA ILE A 29 -30.62 14.24 1.90
C ILE A 29 -30.08 15.53 2.52
N SER A 30 -29.76 15.47 3.83
CA SER A 30 -29.12 16.59 4.52
C SER A 30 -27.72 16.89 3.97
N ILE A 31 -27.26 18.14 4.18
CA ILE A 31 -25.91 18.58 3.80
C ILE A 31 -24.83 17.69 4.45
N ASP A 32 -24.99 17.32 5.72
CA ASP A 32 -24.02 16.50 6.44
C ASP A 32 -23.97 15.08 5.91
N THR A 33 -25.11 14.48 5.61
CA THR A 33 -25.18 13.16 4.97
C THR A 33 -24.50 13.20 3.60
N ARG A 34 -24.72 14.26 2.82
CA ARG A 34 -24.08 14.48 1.52
C ARG A 34 -22.55 14.56 1.66
N ARG A 35 -22.04 15.32 2.63
CA ARG A 35 -20.60 15.38 2.93
C ARG A 35 -20.02 14.02 3.24
N GLN A 36 -20.66 13.24 4.09
CA GLN A 36 -20.21 11.88 4.42
C GLN A 36 -20.12 10.99 3.18
N TYR A 37 -21.07 11.08 2.25
CA TYR A 37 -21.01 10.33 0.99
C TYR A 37 -19.89 10.81 0.08
N LEU A 38 -19.64 12.13 -0.01
CA LEU A 38 -18.52 12.66 -0.78
C LEU A 38 -17.17 12.20 -0.21
N HIS A 39 -17.00 12.16 1.12
CA HIS A 39 -15.81 11.59 1.74
C HIS A 39 -15.64 10.10 1.40
N ARG A 40 -16.72 9.30 1.41
CA ARG A 40 -16.65 7.90 0.97
C ARG A 40 -16.23 7.76 -0.51
N LEU A 41 -16.67 8.66 -1.38
CA LEU A 41 -16.26 8.66 -2.78
C LEU A 41 -14.81 9.12 -2.97
N HIS A 42 -14.35 10.04 -2.12
CA HIS A 42 -12.93 10.41 -2.02
C HIS A 42 -12.06 9.21 -1.62
N ASP A 43 -12.45 8.49 -0.55
CA ASP A 43 -11.74 7.29 -0.10
C ASP A 43 -11.72 6.17 -1.15
N ARG A 44 -12.72 6.15 -2.03
CA ARG A 44 -12.79 5.23 -3.17
C ARG A 44 -12.01 5.72 -4.40
N GLY A 45 -11.38 6.89 -4.34
CA GLY A 45 -10.56 7.45 -5.41
C GLY A 45 -11.36 7.93 -6.63
N LEU A 46 -12.63 8.30 -6.46
CA LEU A 46 -13.46 8.84 -7.54
C LEU A 46 -13.40 10.37 -7.63
N ILE A 47 -13.15 11.01 -6.51
CA ILE A 47 -12.98 12.46 -6.38
C ILE A 47 -11.80 12.80 -5.48
N SER A 48 -11.29 14.02 -5.62
CA SER A 48 -10.39 14.65 -4.65
C SER A 48 -11.15 15.80 -3.98
N ILE A 49 -11.10 15.87 -2.65
CA ILE A 49 -11.61 17.01 -1.89
C ILE A 49 -10.56 18.10 -1.96
N VAL A 50 -10.96 19.29 -2.43
CA VAL A 50 -10.07 20.44 -2.62
C VAL A 50 -9.99 21.25 -1.33
N ASP A 51 -11.16 21.48 -0.71
CA ASP A 51 -11.32 22.18 0.57
C ASP A 51 -12.62 21.74 1.28
N GLY A 52 -12.98 22.38 2.37
CA GLY A 52 -14.18 22.05 3.15
C GLY A 52 -15.52 22.17 2.41
N GLY A 53 -15.54 22.71 1.20
CA GLY A 53 -16.77 22.94 0.42
C GLY A 53 -16.71 22.52 -1.05
N HIS A 54 -15.54 22.08 -1.54
CA HIS A 54 -15.33 21.79 -2.96
C HIS A 54 -14.65 20.45 -3.19
N PHE A 55 -14.97 19.84 -4.32
CA PHE A 55 -14.32 18.62 -4.81
C PHE A 55 -14.06 18.73 -6.32
N ARG A 56 -13.27 17.82 -6.84
CA ARG A 56 -13.09 17.59 -8.28
C ARG A 56 -13.14 16.10 -8.59
N ARG A 57 -13.69 15.76 -9.74
CA ARG A 57 -13.59 14.40 -10.27
C ARG A 57 -12.16 14.13 -10.73
N ILE A 58 -11.58 13.03 -10.27
CA ILE A 58 -10.23 12.62 -10.66
C ILE A 58 -10.29 11.38 -11.56
N LYS A 59 -9.24 11.17 -12.37
CA LYS A 59 -9.07 9.90 -13.07
C LYS A 59 -8.93 8.79 -12.05
N HIS A 60 -9.66 7.72 -12.26
CA HIS A 60 -9.62 6.59 -11.34
C HIS A 60 -8.20 6.01 -11.27
N PHE A 61 -7.57 6.13 -10.11
CA PHE A 61 -6.32 5.46 -9.81
C PHE A 61 -6.65 4.07 -9.30
N ASN A 62 -6.11 3.04 -9.92
CA ASN A 62 -6.38 1.65 -9.57
C ASN A 62 -5.12 0.84 -9.79
N GLU A 63 -4.27 0.84 -8.80
CA GLU A 63 -3.01 0.12 -8.80
C GLU A 63 -3.00 -0.92 -7.68
N TYR A 64 -2.08 -1.86 -7.78
CA TYR A 64 -1.86 -2.85 -6.74
C TYR A 64 -0.49 -2.66 -6.11
N LEU A 65 -0.42 -2.88 -4.80
CA LEU A 65 0.82 -2.93 -4.04
C LEU A 65 0.95 -4.29 -3.37
N PHE A 66 2.08 -4.93 -3.59
CA PHE A 66 2.49 -6.15 -2.88
C PHE A 66 3.40 -5.77 -1.73
N VAL A 67 3.01 -6.13 -0.51
CA VAL A 67 3.76 -5.87 0.72
C VAL A 67 4.20 -7.19 1.36
N TYR A 68 5.44 -7.25 1.77
CA TYR A 68 6.06 -8.45 2.34
C TYR A 68 6.63 -8.21 3.74
N GLY A 69 6.70 -6.96 4.19
CA GLY A 69 7.31 -6.51 5.45
C GLY A 69 6.32 -5.86 6.42
N SER A 70 6.76 -4.78 7.04
CA SER A 70 6.06 -4.05 8.11
C SER A 70 4.72 -3.42 7.70
N LEU A 71 4.47 -3.25 6.41
CA LEU A 71 3.19 -2.78 5.87
C LEU A 71 2.09 -3.85 5.85
N LYS A 72 2.41 -5.14 6.10
CA LYS A 72 1.39 -6.21 6.18
C LYS A 72 0.44 -5.99 7.35
N LYS A 73 -0.77 -6.55 7.25
CA LYS A 73 -1.75 -6.54 8.34
C LYS A 73 -1.19 -7.18 9.61
N GLY A 74 -1.36 -6.50 10.75
CA GLY A 74 -0.84 -6.95 12.05
C GLY A 74 0.57 -6.44 12.38
N PHE A 75 1.15 -5.60 11.53
CA PHE A 75 2.42 -4.93 11.77
C PHE A 75 2.22 -3.42 11.98
N ASP A 76 3.17 -2.77 12.63
CA ASP A 76 3.04 -1.39 13.11
C ASP A 76 2.79 -0.37 11.97
N ASN A 77 3.44 -0.58 10.81
CA ASN A 77 3.35 0.34 9.67
C ASN A 77 2.12 0.07 8.78
N HIS A 78 1.32 -0.96 9.08
CA HIS A 78 0.08 -1.24 8.35
C HIS A 78 -0.90 -0.05 8.34
N ARG A 79 -0.82 0.84 9.32
CA ARG A 79 -1.63 2.07 9.39
C ARG A 79 -1.57 2.93 8.12
N LEU A 80 -0.45 2.92 7.39
CA LEU A 80 -0.29 3.63 6.12
C LEU A 80 -1.22 3.10 5.02
N LEU A 81 -1.62 1.84 5.11
CA LEU A 81 -2.54 1.19 4.17
C LEU A 81 -3.99 1.15 4.65
N SER A 82 -4.25 1.29 5.96
CA SER A 82 -5.55 0.94 6.56
C SER A 82 -6.69 1.87 6.18
N LYS A 83 -6.43 3.15 5.87
CA LYS A 83 -7.49 4.17 5.73
C LYS A 83 -8.10 4.29 4.34
N SER A 84 -7.40 3.90 3.28
CA SER A 84 -7.83 4.20 1.91
C SER A 84 -7.42 3.14 0.89
N THR A 85 -7.10 1.93 1.35
CA THR A 85 -6.76 0.80 0.49
C THR A 85 -7.69 -0.37 0.72
N LYS A 86 -7.80 -1.25 -0.27
CA LYS A 86 -8.56 -2.49 -0.15
C LYS A 86 -7.60 -3.67 -0.11
N ARG A 87 -7.52 -4.36 1.02
CA ARG A 87 -6.79 -5.61 1.11
C ARG A 87 -7.44 -6.68 0.23
N ILE A 88 -6.70 -7.23 -0.73
CA ILE A 88 -7.14 -8.30 -1.61
C ILE A 88 -6.91 -9.67 -0.93
N GLY A 89 -5.82 -9.81 -0.20
CA GLY A 89 -5.49 -11.02 0.56
C GLY A 89 -4.02 -11.41 0.47
N LYS A 90 -3.74 -12.67 0.82
CA LYS A 90 -2.41 -13.26 0.66
C LYS A 90 -2.03 -13.34 -0.81
N ALA A 91 -0.76 -13.10 -1.09
CA ALA A 91 -0.19 -13.17 -2.43
C ALA A 91 1.23 -13.72 -2.38
N GLN A 92 1.70 -14.23 -3.51
CA GLN A 92 3.07 -14.73 -3.67
C GLN A 92 3.65 -14.18 -4.97
N THR A 93 4.92 -13.83 -4.97
CA THR A 93 5.62 -13.42 -6.20
C THR A 93 5.69 -14.57 -7.19
N ILE A 94 5.54 -14.29 -8.50
CA ILE A 94 5.74 -15.29 -9.55
C ILE A 94 7.23 -15.44 -9.81
N LYS A 95 7.95 -14.33 -9.96
CA LYS A 95 9.42 -14.31 -10.04
C LYS A 95 10.02 -14.57 -8.66
N LYS A 96 11.17 -15.21 -8.63
CA LYS A 96 11.95 -15.43 -7.41
C LYS A 96 12.73 -14.16 -7.04
N PHE A 97 12.90 -13.92 -5.74
CA PHE A 97 13.69 -12.86 -5.14
C PHE A 97 14.48 -13.40 -3.95
N GLY A 98 15.54 -12.72 -3.55
CA GLY A 98 16.16 -12.90 -2.24
C GLY A 98 15.47 -11.99 -1.24
N MET A 99 14.96 -12.52 -0.15
CA MET A 99 14.46 -11.73 0.97
C MET A 99 15.36 -11.96 2.18
N PHE A 100 15.83 -10.87 2.77
CA PHE A 100 16.70 -10.86 3.94
C PHE A 100 16.19 -9.83 4.94
N GLU A 101 16.69 -9.89 6.17
CA GLU A 101 16.43 -8.89 7.20
C GLU A 101 17.59 -7.89 7.30
N ASP A 102 17.32 -6.69 7.80
CA ASP A 102 18.39 -5.81 8.26
C ASP A 102 19.20 -6.45 9.40
N SER A 103 20.34 -5.87 9.75
CA SER A 103 21.26 -6.44 10.76
C SER A 103 20.60 -6.67 12.12
N PHE A 104 19.57 -5.91 12.45
CA PHE A 104 18.85 -5.99 13.72
C PHE A 104 17.51 -6.77 13.63
N GLY A 105 17.09 -7.23 12.44
CA GLY A 105 15.82 -7.91 12.22
C GLY A 105 14.58 -7.01 12.31
N ASN A 106 14.75 -5.68 12.13
CA ASN A 106 13.67 -4.72 12.27
C ASN A 106 12.74 -4.72 11.07
N TYR A 107 13.29 -4.94 9.87
CA TYR A 107 12.54 -4.97 8.62
C TYR A 107 13.19 -5.90 7.60
N PRO A 108 12.39 -6.51 6.73
CA PRO A 108 12.90 -7.30 5.62
C PRO A 108 13.13 -6.41 4.40
N TYR A 109 14.03 -6.83 3.52
CA TYR A 109 14.21 -6.23 2.22
C TYR A 109 14.32 -7.29 1.12
N LEU A 110 13.87 -6.95 -0.08
CA LEU A 110 14.01 -7.79 -1.28
C LEU A 110 15.17 -7.30 -2.13
N ILE A 111 15.91 -8.26 -2.67
CA ILE A 111 16.91 -8.04 -3.71
C ILE A 111 16.54 -8.83 -4.98
N PRO A 112 16.95 -8.37 -6.18
CA PRO A 112 16.57 -9.01 -7.45
C PRO A 112 17.34 -10.32 -7.75
N GLN A 113 17.66 -11.09 -6.73
CA GLN A 113 18.33 -12.38 -6.83
C GLN A 113 17.31 -13.53 -6.83
N PRO A 114 17.35 -14.49 -7.77
CA PRO A 114 16.31 -15.49 -7.96
C PRO A 114 16.39 -16.66 -6.99
N ILE A 115 16.22 -16.41 -5.69
CA ILE A 115 16.35 -17.40 -4.62
C ILE A 115 15.03 -18.12 -4.37
N SER A 116 13.97 -17.39 -3.98
CA SER A 116 12.68 -17.98 -3.62
C SER A 116 11.51 -17.12 -4.07
N LYS A 117 10.33 -17.74 -4.19
CA LYS A 117 9.08 -16.97 -4.27
C LYS A 117 8.74 -16.43 -2.90
N ILE A 118 8.34 -15.17 -2.85
CA ILE A 118 8.12 -14.44 -1.61
C ILE A 118 6.62 -14.37 -1.32
N GLU A 119 6.26 -14.70 -0.08
CA GLU A 119 4.91 -14.59 0.42
C GLU A 119 4.67 -13.21 1.05
N GLY A 120 3.48 -12.68 0.83
CA GLY A 120 3.09 -11.36 1.33
C GLY A 120 1.59 -11.13 1.19
N GLU A 121 1.23 -9.87 1.09
CA GLU A 121 -0.15 -9.44 0.95
C GLU A 121 -0.30 -8.47 -0.21
N LEU A 122 -1.46 -8.53 -0.88
CA LEU A 122 -1.80 -7.64 -1.98
C LEU A 122 -2.86 -6.64 -1.54
N TYR A 123 -2.62 -5.38 -1.83
CA TYR A 123 -3.53 -4.26 -1.61
C TYR A 123 -3.86 -3.58 -2.92
N GLN A 124 -5.12 -3.20 -3.09
CA GLN A 124 -5.56 -2.30 -4.15
C GLN A 124 -5.51 -0.87 -3.62
N ILE A 125 -4.85 0.01 -4.36
CA ILE A 125 -4.66 1.42 -4.05
C ILE A 125 -5.50 2.23 -5.02
N ASN A 126 -6.43 3.01 -4.51
CA ASN A 126 -7.38 3.79 -5.31
C ASN A 126 -7.00 5.28 -5.38
N ARG A 127 -5.94 5.69 -4.70
CA ARG A 127 -5.47 7.08 -4.63
C ARG A 127 -3.95 7.13 -4.80
N LYS A 128 -3.50 8.04 -5.67
CA LYS A 128 -2.07 8.21 -5.94
C LYS A 128 -1.30 8.70 -4.72
N GLU A 129 -1.92 9.58 -3.93
CA GLU A 129 -1.32 10.19 -2.74
C GLU A 129 -0.85 9.14 -1.73
N ILE A 130 -1.57 8.02 -1.60
CA ILE A 130 -1.16 6.92 -0.72
C ILE A 130 0.14 6.27 -1.21
N LEU A 131 0.27 6.14 -2.53
CA LEU A 131 1.48 5.57 -3.10
C LEU A 131 2.67 6.53 -2.93
N ASP A 132 2.41 7.84 -3.02
CA ASP A 132 3.43 8.87 -2.78
C ASP A 132 3.86 8.90 -1.29
N GLU A 133 2.92 8.73 -0.34
CA GLU A 133 3.21 8.59 1.10
C GLU A 133 4.05 7.33 1.40
N ILE A 134 3.78 6.23 0.68
CA ILE A 134 4.55 5.00 0.83
C ILE A 134 5.95 5.17 0.19
N ASP A 135 6.07 5.87 -0.94
CA ASP A 135 7.38 6.19 -1.53
C ASP A 135 8.25 6.96 -0.54
N GLU A 136 7.68 7.97 0.12
CA GLU A 136 8.39 8.74 1.15
C GLU A 136 8.79 7.85 2.34
N PHE A 137 7.87 7.01 2.82
CA PHE A 137 8.13 6.07 3.92
C PHE A 137 9.24 5.07 3.59
N GLU A 138 9.27 4.55 2.36
CA GLU A 138 10.29 3.58 1.92
C GLU A 138 11.60 4.27 1.47
N GLY A 139 11.63 5.62 1.46
CA GLY A 139 12.78 6.40 0.97
C GLY A 139 13.07 6.17 -0.51
N ALA A 140 12.02 5.99 -1.30
CA ALA A 140 12.18 5.78 -2.74
C ALA A 140 12.41 7.11 -3.47
N PRO A 141 13.27 7.13 -4.51
CA PRO A 141 13.93 5.98 -5.14
C PRO A 141 15.30 5.61 -4.53
N ASP A 142 15.79 6.34 -3.53
CA ASP A 142 17.19 6.28 -3.08
C ASP A 142 17.48 5.05 -2.23
N PHE A 143 16.61 4.73 -1.28
CA PHE A 143 16.79 3.58 -0.37
C PHE A 143 16.11 2.31 -0.90
N TYR A 144 14.82 2.38 -1.22
CA TYR A 144 14.11 1.35 -1.97
C TYR A 144 13.75 1.86 -3.36
N GLN A 145 13.66 0.96 -4.32
CA GLN A 145 13.16 1.25 -5.66
C GLN A 145 11.81 0.57 -5.86
N ARG A 146 10.83 1.34 -6.30
CA ARG A 146 9.50 0.84 -6.61
C ARG A 146 9.48 0.20 -8.00
N GLU A 147 9.20 -1.08 -8.06
CA GLU A 147 9.17 -1.89 -9.27
C GLU A 147 7.80 -2.50 -9.52
N ARG A 148 7.51 -2.89 -10.75
CA ARG A 148 6.32 -3.66 -11.11
C ARG A 148 6.66 -5.13 -11.23
N ILE A 149 5.93 -5.98 -10.50
CA ILE A 149 6.08 -7.43 -10.54
C ILE A 149 4.74 -8.12 -10.75
N LYS A 150 4.79 -9.37 -11.22
CA LYS A 150 3.61 -10.26 -11.21
C LYS A 150 3.53 -11.01 -9.89
N VAL A 151 2.35 -11.02 -9.31
CA VAL A 151 2.01 -11.79 -8.10
C VAL A 151 0.80 -12.67 -8.34
N LYS A 152 0.76 -13.82 -7.68
CA LYS A 152 -0.36 -14.76 -7.70
C LYS A 152 -1.18 -14.63 -6.42
N THR A 153 -2.50 -14.55 -6.56
CA THR A 153 -3.49 -14.56 -5.47
C THR A 153 -4.50 -15.67 -5.69
N HIS A 154 -5.40 -15.89 -4.73
CA HIS A 154 -6.54 -16.81 -4.92
C HIS A 154 -7.50 -16.36 -6.06
N LYS A 155 -7.45 -15.07 -6.46
CA LYS A 155 -8.26 -14.48 -7.54
C LYS A 155 -7.50 -14.38 -8.88
N GLY A 156 -6.38 -15.08 -9.00
CA GLY A 156 -5.54 -15.05 -10.21
C GLY A 156 -4.33 -14.12 -10.08
N GLU A 157 -3.68 -13.88 -11.20
CA GLU A 157 -2.47 -13.06 -11.27
C GLU A 157 -2.80 -11.57 -11.34
N LYS A 158 -1.93 -10.76 -10.75
CA LYS A 158 -1.99 -9.30 -10.80
C LYS A 158 -0.59 -8.74 -11.03
N ILE A 159 -0.52 -7.59 -11.70
CA ILE A 159 0.69 -6.75 -11.71
C ILE A 159 0.57 -5.81 -10.52
N ALA A 160 1.61 -5.74 -9.70
CA ALA A 160 1.64 -4.93 -8.49
C ALA A 160 2.97 -4.20 -8.36
N PHE A 161 2.96 -3.04 -7.70
CA PHE A 161 4.17 -2.42 -7.21
C PHE A 161 4.76 -3.21 -6.06
N VAL A 162 6.07 -3.17 -5.94
CA VAL A 162 6.84 -3.70 -4.81
C VAL A 162 8.06 -2.82 -4.60
N TYR A 163 8.52 -2.71 -3.38
CA TYR A 163 9.75 -2.02 -3.04
C TYR A 163 10.89 -3.01 -2.91
N ILE A 164 11.99 -2.79 -3.63
CA ILE A 164 13.18 -3.65 -3.65
C ILE A 164 14.44 -2.83 -3.46
N ARG A 165 15.49 -3.44 -2.97
CA ARG A 165 16.84 -2.86 -2.88
C ARG A 165 17.71 -3.46 -3.98
N LYS A 166 18.24 -2.62 -4.86
CA LYS A 166 19.10 -3.08 -5.98
C LYS A 166 20.59 -3.03 -5.67
N ASP A 167 20.97 -2.12 -4.78
CA ASP A 167 22.37 -1.83 -4.49
C ASP A 167 22.86 -2.55 -3.21
N VAL A 168 22.29 -3.72 -2.93
CA VAL A 168 22.65 -4.52 -1.77
C VAL A 168 23.08 -5.91 -2.22
N ASP A 169 24.26 -6.30 -1.78
CA ASP A 169 24.78 -7.65 -1.99
C ASP A 169 24.04 -8.70 -1.15
N ILE A 170 24.16 -9.96 -1.54
CA ILE A 170 23.64 -11.08 -0.75
C ILE A 170 24.41 -11.14 0.58
N PRO A 171 23.72 -11.05 1.73
CA PRO A 171 24.38 -11.20 3.02
C PRO A 171 25.03 -12.58 3.16
N LYS A 172 26.30 -12.65 3.50
CA LYS A 172 27.05 -13.90 3.61
C LYS A 172 26.58 -14.80 4.75
N ASP A 173 26.12 -14.18 5.83
CA ASP A 173 25.81 -14.86 7.09
C ASP A 173 24.30 -14.95 7.38
N GLN A 174 23.45 -14.65 6.40
CA GLN A 174 22.00 -14.72 6.57
C GLN A 174 21.37 -15.75 5.66
N LYS A 175 20.40 -16.48 6.20
CA LYS A 175 19.55 -17.37 5.39
C LYS A 175 18.42 -16.55 4.75
N PRO A 176 18.13 -16.77 3.45
CA PRO A 176 17.04 -16.10 2.79
C PRO A 176 15.69 -16.54 3.36
N LEU A 177 14.77 -15.59 3.49
CA LEU A 177 13.42 -15.80 3.96
C LEU A 177 12.47 -16.02 2.76
N LYS A 178 11.34 -16.69 3.00
CA LYS A 178 10.20 -16.79 2.08
C LYS A 178 9.03 -15.96 2.53
N VAL A 179 8.89 -15.81 3.85
CA VAL A 179 7.90 -15.01 4.54
C VAL A 179 8.59 -14.28 5.70
N TRP A 180 8.18 -13.06 5.97
CA TRP A 180 8.62 -12.33 7.15
C TRP A 180 7.47 -12.27 8.15
N GLU A 181 7.74 -12.70 9.39
CA GLU A 181 6.75 -12.80 10.45
C GLU A 181 7.09 -11.82 11.59
N ASN A 182 6.06 -11.34 12.28
CA ASN A 182 6.26 -10.50 13.45
C ASN A 182 6.59 -11.37 14.67
N ASN A 183 7.86 -11.72 14.81
CA ASN A 183 8.33 -12.47 15.94
C ASN A 183 9.11 -11.56 16.91
N SER A 184 8.40 -11.02 17.91
CA SER A 184 8.98 -10.14 18.92
C SER A 184 10.06 -10.81 19.75
N GLU A 185 9.93 -12.11 20.07
CA GLU A 185 10.93 -12.87 20.80
C GLU A 185 12.23 -13.01 20.01
N TYR A 186 12.12 -13.27 18.71
CA TYR A 186 13.28 -13.36 17.83
C TYR A 186 14.04 -12.02 17.72
N LYS A 187 13.32 -10.90 17.66
CA LYS A 187 13.93 -9.57 17.64
C LYS A 187 14.72 -9.27 18.93
N ILE A 188 14.16 -9.64 20.08
CA ILE A 188 14.84 -9.49 21.38
C ILE A 188 16.10 -10.36 21.43
N GLN A 189 16.04 -11.61 20.97
CA GLN A 189 17.20 -12.49 20.91
C GLN A 189 18.30 -11.94 20.00
N LYS A 190 17.96 -11.44 18.80
CA LYS A 190 18.94 -10.80 17.90
C LYS A 190 19.58 -9.57 18.52
N PHE A 191 18.80 -8.73 19.18
CA PHE A 191 19.32 -7.54 19.85
C PHE A 191 20.27 -7.90 21.00
N ASN A 192 19.93 -8.87 21.82
CA ASN A 192 20.81 -9.35 22.90
C ASN A 192 22.11 -9.93 22.35
N HIS A 193 22.04 -10.74 21.30
CA HIS A 193 23.25 -11.30 20.64
C HIS A 193 24.12 -10.21 20.01
N PHE A 194 23.54 -9.13 19.52
CA PHE A 194 24.28 -7.96 19.02
C PHE A 194 25.04 -7.26 20.18
N LEU A 195 24.37 -7.06 21.32
CA LEU A 195 25.01 -6.47 22.51
C LEU A 195 26.17 -7.33 23.04
N GLU A 196 26.04 -8.66 23.00
CA GLU A 196 27.12 -9.59 23.41
C GLU A 196 28.36 -9.50 22.51
N ARG A 197 28.22 -9.09 21.26
CA ARG A 197 29.35 -8.91 20.33
C ARG A 197 30.06 -7.56 20.46
N LEU A 198 29.46 -6.62 21.14
CA LEU A 198 30.04 -5.29 21.41
C LEU A 198 30.86 -5.25 22.71
N ASN A 199 30.76 -6.28 23.58
CA ASN A 199 31.53 -6.48 24.78
C ASN A 199 32.65 -7.52 24.55
#